data_b02adb0a424f851fc8d6f59454a036ad
#
_entry.id   b02adb0a424f851fc8d6f59454a036ad
#
_cell.length_a   1.000
_cell.length_b   1.000
_cell.length_c   1.000
_cell.angle_alpha   90.00
_cell.angle_beta   90.00
_cell.angle_gamma   90.00
#
_symmetry.space_group_name_H-M   'P 1'
#
loop_
_entity.id
_entity.type
_entity.pdbx_description
1 polymer ?
#
loop_
_entity_poly.entity_id
_entity_poly.type
_entity_poly.pdbx_seq_one_letter_code
_entity_poly.pdbx_strand_id
1 'polypeptide(L)'
;MTYLFIADLHLSPEHPRLVRGFFDLLEHYKYQNTQLFILGDWFNAWIGDDYTAPWLDEIIEHLKQFSLQAGNQVYFQVGNRDFALGQTFLNQFNGKLLPEFYTFSIGEKKFRLEHGDALCTDDISYQRFKKIIRNPIVLGLLKSTPLGFRQKLANGFRKKSRESQQNKSYEIMDVNQQAVEKAVNNVDLLVHGHTHRPEIHDVNGKTRIVLGDWHEKTSEAMILEVDENADWKFIKWTISDTNHFTHD
;
A
#
# COMPACT_ATOMS: atom_id res chain seq x y z
N MET A 1 -5.40 0.06 21.60
CA MET A 1 -5.50 -0.37 20.17
C MET A 1 -4.51 0.43 19.37
N THR A 2 -3.77 -0.23 18.46
CA THR A 2 -2.78 0.43 17.60
C THR A 2 -3.28 0.40 16.16
N TYR A 3 -3.24 1.54 15.47
CA TYR A 3 -3.51 1.64 14.03
C TYR A 3 -2.18 1.86 13.33
N LEU A 4 -1.84 1.00 12.40
CA LEU A 4 -0.57 1.02 11.68
C LEU A 4 -0.83 1.22 10.19
N PHE A 5 -0.21 2.24 9.60
CA PHE A 5 -0.37 2.57 8.18
C PHE A 5 0.96 2.44 7.47
N ILE A 6 0.96 1.68 6.39
CA ILE A 6 2.10 1.44 5.50
C ILE A 6 1.66 1.52 4.05
N ALA A 7 2.58 1.83 3.15
CA ALA A 7 2.35 1.86 1.70
C ALA A 7 3.64 1.56 0.94
N ASP A 8 3.52 1.30 -0.35
CA ASP A 8 4.65 1.26 -1.30
C ASP A 8 5.77 0.29 -0.88
N LEU A 9 5.39 -0.91 -0.42
CA LEU A 9 6.34 -1.95 0.00
C LEU A 9 7.03 -2.62 -1.19
N HIS A 10 6.34 -2.70 -2.34
CA HIS A 10 6.84 -3.29 -3.58
C HIS A 10 7.43 -4.69 -3.43
N LEU A 11 6.84 -5.53 -2.55
CA LEU A 11 7.32 -6.87 -2.28
C LEU A 11 7.40 -7.70 -3.55
N SER A 12 8.48 -8.43 -3.68
CA SER A 12 8.71 -9.36 -4.79
C SER A 12 9.80 -10.36 -4.42
N PRO A 13 9.91 -11.51 -5.11
CA PRO A 13 10.96 -12.49 -4.83
C PRO A 13 12.38 -11.96 -5.13
N GLU A 14 12.50 -10.91 -5.96
CA GLU A 14 13.77 -10.24 -6.24
C GLU A 14 14.25 -9.35 -5.08
N HIS A 15 13.36 -9.03 -4.13
CA HIS A 15 13.63 -8.18 -2.98
C HIS A 15 13.35 -8.90 -1.64
N PRO A 16 14.07 -9.99 -1.33
CA PRO A 16 13.77 -10.83 -0.15
C PRO A 16 13.97 -10.11 1.18
N ARG A 17 14.81 -9.06 1.21
CA ARG A 17 14.98 -8.25 2.42
C ARG A 17 13.73 -7.44 2.75
N LEU A 18 13.01 -6.90 1.75
CA LEU A 18 11.75 -6.21 1.97
C LEU A 18 10.68 -7.17 2.52
N VAL A 19 10.64 -8.40 1.99
CA VAL A 19 9.73 -9.44 2.48
C VAL A 19 10.02 -9.76 3.95
N ARG A 20 11.29 -9.95 4.32
CA ARG A 20 11.68 -10.16 5.74
C ARG A 20 11.35 -8.96 6.61
N GLY A 21 11.66 -7.74 6.16
CA GLY A 21 11.31 -6.52 6.90
C GLY A 21 9.80 -6.39 7.15
N PHE A 22 8.98 -6.89 6.23
CA PHE A 22 7.54 -6.98 6.44
C PHE A 22 7.17 -8.04 7.50
N PHE A 23 7.84 -9.18 7.52
CA PHE A 23 7.65 -10.20 8.57
C PHE A 23 8.06 -9.68 9.94
N ASP A 24 9.20 -8.98 10.04
CA ASP A 24 9.66 -8.35 11.27
C ASP A 24 8.64 -7.33 11.79
N LEU A 25 8.03 -6.56 10.90
CA LEU A 25 6.96 -5.62 11.25
C LEU A 25 5.74 -6.36 11.81
N LEU A 26 5.27 -7.40 11.13
CA LEU A 26 4.14 -8.20 11.58
C LEU A 26 4.41 -8.82 12.97
N GLU A 27 5.60 -9.37 13.19
CA GLU A 27 5.96 -9.98 14.45
C GLU A 27 6.06 -8.95 15.59
N HIS A 28 6.62 -7.74 15.31
CA HIS A 28 6.70 -6.66 16.30
C HIS A 28 5.32 -6.21 16.77
N TYR A 29 4.35 -6.08 15.86
CA TYR A 29 3.01 -5.59 16.17
C TYR A 29 1.99 -6.70 16.49
N LYS A 30 2.39 -7.97 16.45
CA LYS A 30 1.51 -9.14 16.55
C LYS A 30 0.62 -9.16 17.80
N TYR A 31 1.15 -8.71 18.94
CA TYR A 31 0.45 -8.78 20.23
C TYR A 31 -0.05 -7.41 20.73
N GLN A 32 -0.18 -6.42 19.84
CA GLN A 32 -0.50 -5.05 20.21
C GLN A 32 -1.95 -4.62 19.89
N ASN A 33 -2.84 -5.59 19.60
CA ASN A 33 -4.22 -5.29 19.15
C ASN A 33 -4.20 -4.32 17.97
N THR A 34 -3.60 -4.74 16.86
CA THR A 34 -3.20 -3.88 15.75
C THR A 34 -4.19 -3.93 14.58
N GLN A 35 -4.61 -2.75 14.11
CA GLN A 35 -5.32 -2.54 12.86
C GLN A 35 -4.29 -2.13 11.79
N LEU A 36 -3.86 -3.07 10.96
CA LEU A 36 -2.86 -2.84 9.91
C LEU A 36 -3.54 -2.39 8.61
N PHE A 37 -3.20 -1.20 8.14
CA PHE A 37 -3.67 -0.63 6.87
C PHE A 37 -2.52 -0.59 5.86
N ILE A 38 -2.66 -1.30 4.74
CA ILE A 38 -1.72 -1.31 3.62
C ILE A 38 -2.35 -0.48 2.50
N LEU A 39 -1.80 0.71 2.25
CA LEU A 39 -2.38 1.72 1.37
C LEU A 39 -1.84 1.62 -0.07
N GLY A 40 -1.87 0.42 -0.64
CA GLY A 40 -1.50 0.15 -2.02
C GLY A 40 -0.01 -0.06 -2.27
N ASP A 41 0.29 -0.55 -3.47
CA ASP A 41 1.63 -0.91 -3.95
C ASP A 41 2.37 -1.83 -2.94
N TRP A 42 1.59 -2.75 -2.33
CA TRP A 42 2.12 -3.79 -1.46
C TRP A 42 3.05 -4.72 -2.23
N PHE A 43 2.64 -5.11 -3.44
CA PHE A 43 3.44 -5.94 -4.33
C PHE A 43 4.00 -5.12 -5.51
N ASN A 44 5.18 -5.48 -5.98
CA ASN A 44 5.79 -4.86 -7.17
C ASN A 44 4.94 -5.04 -8.45
N ALA A 45 4.12 -6.08 -8.51
CA ALA A 45 3.02 -6.26 -9.45
C ALA A 45 2.07 -7.34 -8.95
N TRP A 46 0.77 -7.18 -9.21
CA TRP A 46 -0.23 -8.21 -8.95
C TRP A 46 -1.05 -8.46 -10.23
N ILE A 47 -1.12 -9.72 -10.64
CA ILE A 47 -1.73 -10.12 -11.91
C ILE A 47 -3.06 -10.86 -11.74
N GLY A 48 -3.51 -11.06 -10.50
CA GLY A 48 -4.78 -11.71 -10.15
C GLY A 48 -4.62 -12.65 -8.96
N ASP A 49 -5.71 -12.90 -8.25
CA ASP A 49 -5.73 -13.70 -7.01
C ASP A 49 -5.55 -15.21 -7.25
N ASP A 50 -5.53 -15.64 -8.50
CA ASP A 50 -5.19 -16.99 -8.95
C ASP A 50 -3.68 -17.20 -9.16
N TYR A 51 -2.87 -16.17 -8.94
CA TYR A 51 -1.41 -16.29 -8.93
C TYR A 51 -0.94 -16.89 -7.61
N THR A 52 -0.14 -17.96 -7.69
CA THR A 52 0.46 -18.66 -6.55
C THR A 52 1.97 -18.77 -6.72
N ALA A 53 2.71 -18.67 -5.64
CA ALA A 53 4.16 -18.85 -5.63
C ALA A 53 4.63 -19.12 -4.18
N PRO A 54 5.70 -19.91 -3.95
CA PRO A 54 6.15 -20.25 -2.59
C PRO A 54 6.41 -19.04 -1.69
N TRP A 55 6.98 -17.96 -2.22
CA TRP A 55 7.22 -16.72 -1.45
C TRP A 55 5.94 -16.01 -0.99
N LEU A 56 4.82 -16.19 -1.72
CA LEU A 56 3.50 -15.69 -1.30
C LEU A 56 2.90 -16.55 -0.20
N ASP A 57 3.15 -17.86 -0.21
CA ASP A 57 2.67 -18.77 0.83
C ASP A 57 3.26 -18.39 2.19
N GLU A 58 4.53 -17.96 2.22
CA GLU A 58 5.19 -17.44 3.44
C GLU A 58 4.51 -16.15 3.93
N ILE A 59 4.23 -15.20 3.03
CA ILE A 59 3.51 -13.95 3.36
C ILE A 59 2.13 -14.26 3.93
N ILE A 60 1.39 -15.18 3.30
CA ILE A 60 0.06 -15.59 3.74
C ILE A 60 0.13 -16.22 5.13
N GLU A 61 1.12 -17.07 5.40
CA GLU A 61 1.27 -17.72 6.70
C GLU A 61 1.57 -16.70 7.81
N HIS A 62 2.51 -15.77 7.61
CA HIS A 62 2.78 -14.70 8.57
C HIS A 62 1.54 -13.83 8.85
N LEU A 63 0.76 -13.51 7.81
CA LEU A 63 -0.47 -12.76 7.96
C LEU A 63 -1.58 -13.55 8.67
N LYS A 64 -1.68 -14.86 8.46
CA LYS A 64 -2.56 -15.73 9.24
C LYS A 64 -2.20 -15.68 10.71
N GLN A 65 -0.92 -15.87 11.04
CA GLN A 65 -0.42 -15.84 12.42
C GLN A 65 -0.68 -14.47 13.08
N PHE A 66 -0.52 -13.38 12.34
CA PHE A 66 -0.86 -12.05 12.80
C PHE A 66 -2.36 -11.89 13.04
N SER A 67 -3.20 -12.29 12.09
CA SER A 67 -4.67 -12.13 12.15
C SER A 67 -5.36 -13.08 13.14
N LEU A 68 -4.68 -14.15 13.60
CA LEU A 68 -5.18 -15.03 14.66
C LEU A 68 -5.11 -14.38 16.04
N GLN A 69 -4.29 -13.34 16.22
CA GLN A 69 -4.21 -12.65 17.51
C GLN A 69 -5.47 -11.80 17.74
N ALA A 70 -5.97 -11.82 18.97
CA ALA A 70 -7.17 -11.11 19.32
C ALA A 70 -7.05 -9.60 19.06
N GLY A 71 -7.99 -9.06 18.29
CA GLY A 71 -8.04 -7.66 17.93
C GLY A 71 -7.24 -7.27 16.70
N ASN A 72 -6.37 -8.11 16.16
CA ASN A 72 -5.63 -7.80 14.94
C ASN A 72 -6.51 -7.95 13.69
N GLN A 73 -6.38 -6.98 12.77
CA GLN A 73 -7.05 -6.99 11.49
C GLN A 73 -6.16 -6.36 10.42
N VAL A 74 -6.19 -6.94 9.22
CA VAL A 74 -5.48 -6.41 8.05
C VAL A 74 -6.49 -5.79 7.08
N TYR A 75 -6.21 -4.56 6.66
CA TYR A 75 -6.96 -3.83 5.65
C TYR A 75 -6.05 -3.48 4.49
N PHE A 76 -6.58 -3.56 3.29
CA PHE A 76 -5.83 -3.28 2.08
C PHE A 76 -6.59 -2.35 1.15
N GLN A 77 -5.89 -1.37 0.58
CA GLN A 77 -6.34 -0.57 -0.57
C GLN A 77 -5.45 -0.87 -1.76
N VAL A 78 -6.02 -0.90 -2.96
CA VAL A 78 -5.25 -1.14 -4.17
C VAL A 78 -4.42 0.08 -4.57
N GLY A 79 -3.18 -0.17 -4.96
CA GLY A 79 -2.30 0.83 -5.59
C GLY A 79 -2.32 0.74 -7.11
N ASN A 80 -1.34 1.37 -7.73
CA ASN A 80 -1.21 1.35 -9.20
C ASN A 80 -0.48 0.10 -9.72
N ARG A 81 0.19 -0.67 -8.86
CA ARG A 81 0.90 -1.90 -9.23
C ARG A 81 0.12 -3.16 -8.90
N ASP A 82 -0.79 -3.08 -7.95
CA ASP A 82 -1.55 -4.22 -7.44
C ASP A 82 -3.07 -4.02 -7.53
N PHE A 83 -3.53 -3.22 -8.49
CA PHE A 83 -4.96 -2.94 -8.73
C PHE A 83 -5.81 -4.19 -9.04
N ALA A 84 -5.19 -5.31 -9.40
CA ALA A 84 -5.86 -6.58 -9.65
C ALA A 84 -6.01 -7.46 -8.39
N LEU A 85 -5.42 -7.05 -7.24
CA LEU A 85 -5.59 -7.73 -5.97
C LEU A 85 -7.02 -7.56 -5.47
N GLY A 86 -7.61 -8.65 -5.03
CA GLY A 86 -9.01 -8.70 -4.63
C GLY A 86 -9.23 -9.43 -3.31
N GLN A 87 -10.50 -9.51 -2.93
CA GLN A 87 -10.91 -10.13 -1.68
C GLN A 87 -10.57 -11.62 -1.60
N THR A 88 -10.45 -12.32 -2.73
CA THR A 88 -10.11 -13.76 -2.76
C THR A 88 -8.72 -14.02 -2.16
N PHE A 89 -7.73 -13.20 -2.49
CA PHE A 89 -6.41 -13.30 -1.87
C PHE A 89 -6.47 -12.95 -0.37
N LEU A 90 -7.13 -11.86 -0.02
CA LEU A 90 -7.23 -11.37 1.36
C LEU A 90 -7.97 -12.36 2.30
N ASN A 91 -8.94 -13.12 1.78
CA ASN A 91 -9.67 -14.13 2.55
C ASN A 91 -8.75 -15.23 3.13
N GLN A 92 -7.58 -15.45 2.55
CA GLN A 92 -6.64 -16.47 3.03
C GLN A 92 -6.11 -16.18 4.44
N PHE A 93 -6.15 -14.92 4.88
CA PHE A 93 -5.71 -14.49 6.22
C PHE A 93 -6.73 -13.55 6.91
N ASN A 94 -8.01 -13.62 6.50
CA ASN A 94 -9.09 -12.80 7.04
C ASN A 94 -8.89 -11.28 6.82
N GLY A 95 -8.19 -10.89 5.75
CA GLY A 95 -7.99 -9.49 5.36
C GLY A 95 -9.23 -8.87 4.73
N LYS A 96 -9.32 -7.55 4.74
CA LYS A 96 -10.44 -6.78 4.20
C LYS A 96 -9.99 -5.82 3.10
N LEU A 97 -10.65 -5.89 1.95
CA LEU A 97 -10.45 -4.92 0.87
C LEU A 97 -11.22 -3.64 1.17
N LEU A 98 -10.53 -2.51 1.17
CA LEU A 98 -11.13 -1.20 1.33
C LEU A 98 -11.43 -0.55 -0.05
N PRO A 99 -12.42 0.35 -0.11
CA PRO A 99 -12.64 1.17 -1.30
C PRO A 99 -11.46 2.12 -1.56
N GLU A 100 -11.36 2.65 -2.78
CA GLU A 100 -10.28 3.58 -3.19
C GLU A 100 -10.13 4.78 -2.26
N PHE A 101 -11.25 5.31 -1.76
CA PHE A 101 -11.29 6.35 -0.75
C PHE A 101 -12.01 5.79 0.48
N TYR A 102 -11.32 5.71 1.57
CA TYR A 102 -11.87 5.18 2.81
C TYR A 102 -11.78 6.22 3.93
N THR A 103 -12.90 6.48 4.59
CA THR A 103 -12.96 7.40 5.73
C THR A 103 -13.46 6.68 6.97
N PHE A 104 -12.83 6.94 8.10
CA PHE A 104 -13.21 6.41 9.41
C PHE A 104 -12.72 7.35 10.50
N SER A 105 -13.06 7.07 11.75
CA SER A 105 -12.61 7.88 12.89
C SER A 105 -11.77 7.05 13.84
N ILE A 106 -10.75 7.69 14.41
CA ILE A 106 -10.00 7.23 15.57
C ILE A 106 -10.17 8.32 16.63
N GLY A 107 -10.70 7.97 17.80
CA GLY A 107 -11.11 8.97 18.78
C GLY A 107 -12.04 10.01 18.14
N GLU A 108 -11.71 11.29 18.32
CA GLU A 108 -12.48 12.41 17.75
C GLU A 108 -12.00 12.85 16.36
N LYS A 109 -10.90 12.27 15.84
CA LYS A 109 -10.31 12.63 14.55
C LYS A 109 -10.84 11.79 13.44
N LYS A 110 -11.18 12.43 12.32
CA LYS A 110 -11.63 11.78 11.09
C LYS A 110 -10.48 11.65 10.10
N PHE A 111 -10.21 10.42 9.71
CA PHE A 111 -9.16 10.04 8.76
C PHE A 111 -9.74 9.77 7.39
N ARG A 112 -9.01 10.16 6.35
CA ARG A 112 -9.18 9.66 4.98
C ARG A 112 -7.92 8.92 4.56
N LEU A 113 -8.12 7.72 4.04
CA LEU A 113 -7.07 6.87 3.50
C LEU A 113 -7.26 6.72 2.00
N GLU A 114 -6.18 6.79 1.26
CA GLU A 114 -6.10 6.46 -0.16
C GLU A 114 -4.67 6.11 -0.54
N HIS A 115 -4.46 5.43 -1.68
CA HIS A 115 -3.09 5.18 -2.14
C HIS A 115 -2.37 6.49 -2.50
N GLY A 116 -3.05 7.45 -3.12
CA GLY A 116 -2.49 8.75 -3.48
C GLY A 116 -2.41 9.01 -4.99
N ASP A 117 -2.44 7.98 -5.81
CA ASP A 117 -2.40 8.08 -7.27
C ASP A 117 -3.59 8.85 -7.87
N ALA A 118 -4.71 8.94 -7.16
CA ALA A 118 -5.86 9.75 -7.55
C ALA A 118 -5.64 11.26 -7.36
N LEU A 119 -4.70 11.64 -6.48
CA LEU A 119 -4.34 13.04 -6.24
C LEU A 119 -3.44 13.62 -7.33
N CYS A 120 -2.74 12.78 -8.11
CA CYS A 120 -1.87 13.18 -9.22
C CYS A 120 -2.71 13.46 -10.48
N THR A 121 -3.61 14.46 -10.41
CA THR A 121 -4.57 14.74 -11.48
C THR A 121 -3.94 15.33 -12.73
N ASP A 122 -2.74 15.90 -12.64
CA ASP A 122 -2.00 16.51 -13.73
C ASP A 122 -1.37 15.48 -14.66
N ASP A 123 -1.19 14.24 -14.20
CA ASP A 123 -0.83 13.11 -15.07
C ASP A 123 -2.06 12.54 -15.79
N ILE A 124 -2.56 13.31 -16.75
CA ILE A 124 -3.76 12.97 -17.53
C ILE A 124 -3.63 11.60 -18.21
N SER A 125 -2.44 11.25 -18.66
CA SER A 125 -2.19 9.98 -19.33
C SER A 125 -2.37 8.80 -18.37
N TYR A 126 -1.84 8.92 -17.17
CA TYR A 126 -2.02 7.92 -16.12
C TYR A 126 -3.49 7.86 -15.66
N GLN A 127 -4.15 8.98 -15.41
CA GLN A 127 -5.55 9.00 -14.98
C GLN A 127 -6.50 8.33 -16.01
N ARG A 128 -6.26 8.52 -17.31
CA ARG A 128 -6.99 7.80 -18.37
C ARG A 128 -6.73 6.30 -18.34
N PHE A 129 -5.46 5.90 -18.22
CA PHE A 129 -5.08 4.49 -18.10
C PHE A 129 -5.74 3.86 -16.87
N LYS A 130 -5.63 4.48 -15.70
CA LYS A 130 -6.24 4.04 -14.44
C LYS A 130 -7.75 3.81 -14.59
N LYS A 131 -8.47 4.76 -15.18
CA LYS A 131 -9.92 4.65 -15.42
C LYS A 131 -10.28 3.45 -16.30
N ILE A 132 -9.47 3.14 -17.30
CA ILE A 132 -9.69 2.00 -18.21
C ILE A 132 -9.39 0.68 -17.48
N ILE A 133 -8.20 0.56 -16.88
CA ILE A 133 -7.73 -0.72 -16.34
C ILE A 133 -8.47 -1.14 -15.06
N ARG A 134 -8.94 -0.15 -14.26
CA ARG A 134 -9.74 -0.40 -13.06
C ARG A 134 -11.25 -0.50 -13.35
N ASN A 135 -11.69 -0.37 -14.61
CA ASN A 135 -13.07 -0.64 -14.98
C ASN A 135 -13.41 -2.10 -14.69
N PRO A 136 -14.51 -2.41 -13.96
CA PRO A 136 -14.84 -3.78 -13.55
C PRO A 136 -14.95 -4.77 -14.71
N ILE A 137 -15.48 -4.34 -15.86
CA ILE A 137 -15.61 -5.18 -17.06
C ILE A 137 -14.22 -5.47 -17.64
N VAL A 138 -13.38 -4.45 -17.82
CA VAL A 138 -12.02 -4.60 -18.34
C VAL A 138 -11.19 -5.47 -17.42
N LEU A 139 -11.26 -5.21 -16.11
CA LEU A 139 -10.54 -6.00 -15.11
C LEU A 139 -11.03 -7.45 -15.05
N GLY A 140 -12.34 -7.68 -15.17
CA GLY A 140 -12.94 -9.02 -15.23
C GLY A 140 -12.46 -9.79 -16.47
N LEU A 141 -12.46 -9.16 -17.64
CA LEU A 141 -11.92 -9.74 -18.88
C LEU A 141 -10.42 -10.02 -18.76
N LEU A 142 -9.66 -9.12 -18.19
CA LEU A 142 -8.23 -9.32 -17.96
C LEU A 142 -7.99 -10.54 -17.04
N LYS A 143 -8.70 -10.63 -15.92
CA LYS A 143 -8.59 -11.75 -14.96
C LYS A 143 -9.01 -13.09 -15.57
N SER A 144 -9.85 -13.12 -16.60
CA SER A 144 -10.23 -14.36 -17.32
C SER A 144 -9.16 -14.87 -18.29
N THR A 145 -8.11 -14.07 -18.58
CA THR A 145 -7.02 -14.50 -19.44
C THR A 145 -5.99 -15.37 -18.70
N PRO A 146 -5.20 -16.21 -19.42
CA PRO A 146 -4.14 -17.01 -18.78
C PRO A 146 -3.11 -16.16 -18.04
N LEU A 147 -2.58 -16.67 -16.91
CA LEU A 147 -1.57 -16.01 -16.08
C LEU A 147 -0.34 -15.53 -16.88
N GLY A 148 0.17 -16.38 -17.80
CA GLY A 148 1.34 -16.02 -18.62
C GLY A 148 1.09 -14.80 -19.53
N PHE A 149 -0.14 -14.62 -20.02
CA PHE A 149 -0.51 -13.43 -20.79
C PHE A 149 -0.54 -12.19 -19.88
N ARG A 150 -1.18 -12.29 -18.70
CA ARG A 150 -1.24 -11.20 -17.71
C ARG A 150 0.15 -10.78 -17.24
N GLN A 151 1.06 -11.76 -17.04
CA GLN A 151 2.44 -11.49 -16.67
C GLN A 151 3.20 -10.69 -17.74
N LYS A 152 3.05 -11.08 -19.02
CA LYS A 152 3.66 -10.34 -20.16
C LYS A 152 3.12 -8.92 -20.24
N LEU A 153 1.81 -8.76 -20.06
CA LEU A 153 1.13 -7.46 -20.07
C LEU A 153 1.61 -6.57 -18.93
N ALA A 154 1.68 -7.10 -17.69
CA ALA A 154 2.19 -6.38 -16.52
C ALA A 154 3.66 -5.94 -16.72
N ASN A 155 4.50 -6.80 -17.29
CA ASN A 155 5.88 -6.46 -17.61
C ASN A 155 5.96 -5.33 -18.66
N GLY A 156 5.10 -5.37 -19.68
CA GLY A 156 4.99 -4.32 -20.70
C GLY A 156 4.56 -2.98 -20.09
N PHE A 157 3.56 -2.97 -19.23
CA PHE A 157 3.10 -1.75 -18.54
C PHE A 157 4.18 -1.18 -17.62
N ARG A 158 4.91 -2.03 -16.88
CA ARG A 158 6.03 -1.58 -16.04
C ARG A 158 7.15 -0.93 -16.84
N LYS A 159 7.53 -1.53 -17.97
CA LYS A 159 8.54 -0.95 -18.87
C LYS A 159 8.09 0.41 -19.37
N LYS A 160 6.87 0.51 -19.91
CA LYS A 160 6.30 1.76 -20.43
C LYS A 160 6.16 2.82 -19.32
N SER A 161 5.78 2.42 -18.11
CA SER A 161 5.70 3.34 -16.96
C SER A 161 7.07 3.93 -16.61
N ARG A 162 8.12 3.11 -16.53
CA ARG A 162 9.50 3.58 -16.28
C ARG A 162 9.97 4.57 -17.36
N GLU A 163 9.77 4.25 -18.63
CA GLU A 163 10.11 5.10 -19.77
C GLU A 163 9.34 6.44 -19.72
N SER A 164 8.04 6.38 -19.35
CA SER A 164 7.21 7.57 -19.20
C SER A 164 7.65 8.45 -18.03
N GLN A 165 8.01 7.85 -16.89
CA GLN A 165 8.49 8.58 -15.71
C GLN A 165 9.80 9.32 -15.97
N GLN A 166 10.72 8.73 -16.76
CA GLN A 166 11.98 9.38 -17.13
C GLN A 166 11.78 10.65 -17.97
N ASN A 167 10.66 10.74 -18.68
CA ASN A 167 10.34 11.85 -19.58
C ASN A 167 9.34 12.88 -18.99
N LYS A 168 8.85 12.65 -17.78
CA LYS A 168 7.91 13.56 -17.10
C LYS A 168 8.64 14.43 -16.07
N SER A 169 8.21 15.69 -15.94
CA SER A 169 8.69 16.52 -14.85
C SER A 169 8.17 15.99 -13.49
N TYR A 170 8.92 16.24 -12.44
CA TYR A 170 8.54 15.86 -11.08
C TYR A 170 7.19 16.47 -10.67
N GLU A 171 6.87 17.67 -11.14
CA GLU A 171 5.63 18.37 -10.84
C GLU A 171 4.38 17.65 -11.36
N ILE A 172 4.47 17.05 -12.56
CA ILE A 172 3.35 16.29 -13.16
C ILE A 172 3.08 14.98 -12.41
N MET A 173 4.11 14.41 -11.81
CA MET A 173 4.02 13.16 -11.07
C MET A 173 3.66 13.35 -9.59
N ASP A 174 3.66 14.60 -9.11
CA ASP A 174 3.27 14.92 -7.75
C ASP A 174 1.75 15.14 -7.61
N VAL A 175 1.30 15.25 -6.39
CA VAL A 175 -0.11 15.51 -6.10
C VAL A 175 -0.51 16.93 -6.53
N ASN A 176 -1.68 17.06 -7.13
CA ASN A 176 -2.25 18.37 -7.47
C ASN A 176 -2.81 19.01 -6.20
N GLN A 177 -2.46 20.27 -5.94
CA GLN A 177 -2.86 21.01 -4.74
C GLN A 177 -4.38 21.09 -4.58
N GLN A 178 -5.13 21.34 -5.65
CA GLN A 178 -6.61 21.44 -5.60
C GLN A 178 -7.25 20.08 -5.31
N ALA A 179 -6.63 18.97 -5.79
CA ALA A 179 -7.11 17.63 -5.49
C ALA A 179 -6.89 17.31 -4.00
N VAL A 180 -5.75 17.69 -3.44
CA VAL A 180 -5.45 17.56 -2.01
C VAL A 180 -6.42 18.36 -1.15
N GLU A 181 -6.66 19.64 -1.48
CA GLU A 181 -7.61 20.49 -0.75
C GLU A 181 -9.02 19.91 -0.72
N LYS A 182 -9.47 19.34 -1.85
CA LYS A 182 -10.76 18.62 -1.91
C LYS A 182 -10.75 17.36 -1.04
N ALA A 183 -9.63 16.63 -1.02
CA ALA A 183 -9.50 15.40 -0.26
C ALA A 183 -9.55 15.62 1.25
N VAL A 184 -9.00 16.73 1.75
CA VAL A 184 -8.99 17.04 3.19
C VAL A 184 -10.24 17.79 3.68
N ASN A 185 -11.13 18.23 2.80
CA ASN A 185 -12.23 19.16 3.14
C ASN A 185 -13.13 18.67 4.30
N ASN A 186 -13.39 17.36 4.40
CA ASN A 186 -14.30 16.78 5.41
C ASN A 186 -13.61 15.83 6.38
N VAL A 187 -12.30 15.92 6.54
CA VAL A 187 -11.50 15.08 7.42
C VAL A 187 -10.47 15.91 8.19
N ASP A 188 -9.89 15.34 9.22
CA ASP A 188 -8.82 15.98 10.00
C ASP A 188 -7.44 15.54 9.48
N LEU A 189 -7.33 14.29 9.05
CA LEU A 189 -6.10 13.73 8.52
C LEU A 189 -6.34 13.02 7.17
N LEU A 190 -5.47 13.30 6.20
CA LEU A 190 -5.33 12.55 4.96
C LEU A 190 -4.02 11.75 5.02
N VAL A 191 -4.10 10.43 4.89
CA VAL A 191 -2.93 9.54 4.86
C VAL A 191 -2.87 8.86 3.50
N HIS A 192 -1.72 8.94 2.83
CA HIS A 192 -1.51 8.32 1.52
C HIS A 192 -0.04 7.96 1.27
N GLY A 193 0.23 7.14 0.27
CA GLY A 193 1.55 6.79 -0.26
C GLY A 193 1.82 7.38 -1.65
N HIS A 194 2.26 6.55 -2.57
CA HIS A 194 2.41 6.74 -4.01
C HIS A 194 3.55 7.66 -4.46
N THR A 195 3.73 8.82 -3.84
CA THR A 195 4.75 9.80 -4.28
C THR A 195 6.14 9.47 -3.78
N HIS A 196 6.27 8.53 -2.83
CA HIS A 196 7.53 8.11 -2.22
C HIS A 196 8.32 9.27 -1.56
N ARG A 197 7.59 10.29 -1.07
CA ARG A 197 8.16 11.48 -0.43
C ARG A 197 7.57 11.64 0.96
N PRO A 198 8.11 10.90 1.94
CA PRO A 198 7.55 10.89 3.29
C PRO A 198 7.65 12.29 3.92
N GLU A 199 6.50 12.88 4.18
CA GLU A 199 6.41 14.23 4.71
C GLU A 199 5.04 14.49 5.36
N ILE A 200 5.02 15.44 6.29
CA ILE A 200 3.82 15.91 6.95
C ILE A 200 3.56 17.34 6.52
N HIS A 201 2.37 17.58 5.97
CA HIS A 201 1.97 18.89 5.46
C HIS A 201 0.77 19.43 6.24
N ASP A 202 0.77 20.75 6.49
CA ASP A 202 -0.46 21.48 6.80
C ASP A 202 -1.18 21.88 5.51
N VAL A 203 -2.45 21.56 5.43
CA VAL A 203 -3.32 21.93 4.32
C VAL A 203 -4.58 22.58 4.87
N ASN A 204 -4.58 23.91 4.95
CA ASN A 204 -5.71 24.70 5.48
C ASN A 204 -6.11 24.29 6.91
N GLY A 205 -5.12 24.03 7.79
CA GLY A 205 -5.34 23.60 9.17
C GLY A 205 -5.71 22.12 9.31
N LYS A 206 -5.58 21.32 8.23
CA LYS A 206 -5.72 19.87 8.23
C LYS A 206 -4.35 19.22 7.99
N THR A 207 -4.17 18.00 8.48
CA THR A 207 -2.89 17.29 8.35
C THR A 207 -2.93 16.33 7.16
N ARG A 208 -1.97 16.45 6.23
CA ARG A 208 -1.69 15.45 5.21
C ARG A 208 -0.39 14.73 5.54
N ILE A 209 -0.44 13.41 5.65
CA ILE A 209 0.73 12.56 5.90
C ILE A 209 0.97 11.72 4.65
N VAL A 210 2.16 11.87 4.08
CA VAL A 210 2.64 11.06 2.96
C VAL A 210 3.52 9.96 3.52
N LEU A 211 3.14 8.71 3.32
CA LEU A 211 3.96 7.55 3.67
C LEU A 211 5.10 7.40 2.65
N GLY A 212 6.26 6.97 3.12
CA GLY A 212 7.39 6.63 2.25
C GLY A 212 7.28 5.22 1.70
N ASP A 213 8.06 4.97 0.66
CA ASP A 213 8.28 3.62 0.16
C ASP A 213 9.35 2.88 1.00
N TRP A 214 9.39 1.57 0.80
CA TRP A 214 10.32 0.68 1.48
C TRP A 214 11.59 0.50 0.63
N HIS A 215 12.74 0.82 1.22
CA HIS A 215 14.02 0.83 0.51
C HIS A 215 14.95 -0.31 0.94
N GLU A 216 15.20 -1.27 0.06
CA GLU A 216 16.13 -2.36 0.34
C GLU A 216 17.57 -1.87 0.52
N LYS A 217 17.99 -0.85 -0.23
CA LYS A 217 19.39 -0.34 -0.18
C LYS A 217 19.71 0.42 1.10
N THR A 218 18.77 1.19 1.61
CA THR A 218 18.93 1.97 2.84
C THR A 218 18.46 1.21 4.07
N SER A 219 17.80 0.07 3.87
CA SER A 219 17.17 -0.73 4.94
C SER A 219 16.16 0.08 5.75
N GLU A 220 15.40 0.95 5.10
CA GLU A 220 14.48 1.88 5.76
C GLU A 220 13.08 1.81 5.16
N ALA A 221 12.09 1.98 6.04
CA ALA A 221 10.70 2.18 5.68
C ALA A 221 10.09 3.25 6.57
N MET A 222 9.16 4.04 6.05
CA MET A 222 8.40 4.97 6.88
C MET A 222 7.04 4.36 7.19
N ILE A 223 6.69 4.34 8.47
CA ILE A 223 5.41 3.83 8.96
C ILE A 223 4.74 4.91 9.81
N LEU A 224 3.41 4.94 9.79
CA LEU A 224 2.62 5.79 10.66
C LEU A 224 1.93 4.91 11.69
N GLU A 225 2.19 5.16 12.96
CA GLU A 225 1.51 4.56 14.10
C GLU A 225 0.56 5.58 14.72
N VAL A 226 -0.68 5.17 14.99
CA VAL A 226 -1.71 6.00 15.63
C VAL A 226 -2.31 5.21 16.77
N ASP A 227 -2.47 5.81 17.92
CA ASP A 227 -3.15 5.20 19.06
C ASP A 227 -4.67 5.45 19.06
N GLU A 228 -5.37 4.93 20.05
CA GLU A 228 -6.83 5.05 20.16
C GLU A 228 -7.33 6.48 20.45
N ASN A 229 -6.45 7.38 20.88
CA ASN A 229 -6.73 8.81 21.10
C ASN A 229 -6.45 9.66 19.86
N ALA A 230 -6.03 9.04 18.76
CA ALA A 230 -5.55 9.68 17.54
C ALA A 230 -4.24 10.46 17.71
N ASP A 231 -3.45 10.13 18.72
CA ASP A 231 -2.07 10.57 18.81
C ASP A 231 -1.21 9.73 17.87
N TRP A 232 -0.38 10.36 17.05
CA TRP A 232 0.33 9.67 15.99
C TRP A 232 1.83 9.89 16.06
N LYS A 233 2.57 8.88 15.57
CA LYS A 233 4.01 8.88 15.42
C LYS A 233 4.38 8.47 13.99
N PHE A 234 5.22 9.27 13.35
CA PHE A 234 5.80 8.95 12.05
C PHE A 234 7.17 8.33 12.31
N ILE A 235 7.28 7.02 12.09
CA ILE A 235 8.40 6.20 12.55
C ILE A 235 9.24 5.75 11.35
N LYS A 236 10.54 5.91 11.47
CA LYS A 236 11.51 5.30 10.58
C LYS A 236 11.76 3.86 11.05
N TRP A 237 11.20 2.91 10.33
CA TRP A 237 11.36 1.49 10.59
C TRP A 237 12.64 0.99 9.92
N THR A 238 13.50 0.29 10.67
CA THR A 238 14.72 -0.31 10.15
C THR A 238 14.44 -1.74 9.71
N ILE A 239 14.76 -2.04 8.45
CA ILE A 239 14.69 -3.40 7.89
C ILE A 239 15.97 -4.13 8.30
N SER A 240 15.85 -5.16 9.14
CA SER A 240 16.99 -5.93 9.68
C SER A 240 17.79 -6.64 8.58
N ASP A 241 19.12 -6.64 8.72
CA ASP A 241 20.03 -7.46 7.90
C ASP A 241 20.23 -8.88 8.44
N THR A 242 19.80 -9.12 9.68
CA THR A 242 20.14 -10.37 10.42
C THR A 242 19.16 -11.49 10.11
N ASN A 243 19.72 -12.64 9.72
CA ASN A 243 19.04 -13.93 9.72
C ASN A 243 18.80 -14.36 11.18
N HIS A 244 17.71 -13.95 11.81
CA HIS A 244 17.30 -14.44 13.13
C HIS A 244 16.42 -15.71 13.05
N PHE A 245 16.57 -16.50 11.99
CA PHE A 245 16.01 -17.84 11.95
C PHE A 245 17.15 -18.86 12.06
N THR A 246 17.71 -19.03 13.26
CA THR A 246 18.31 -20.31 13.64
C THR A 246 17.15 -21.24 13.92
N HIS A 247 16.91 -22.19 13.03
CA HIS A 247 16.14 -23.37 13.35
C HIS A 247 16.93 -24.15 14.40
N ASP A 248 16.48 -24.13 15.63
CA ASP A 248 16.74 -25.19 16.62
C ASP A 248 15.58 -26.20 16.61
#